data_5cab9404b80885f6624c4f209136a601
#
_entry.id   5cab9404b80885f6624c4f209136a601
#
_cell.length_a   1.000
_cell.length_b   1.000
_cell.length_c   1.000
_cell.angle_alpha   90.00
_cell.angle_beta   90.00
_cell.angle_gamma   90.00
#
_symmetry.space_group_name_H-M   'P 1'
#
loop_
_entity.id
_entity.type
_entity.pdbx_description
1 polymer ?
#
loop_
_entity_poly.entity_id
_entity_poly.type
_entity_poly.pdbx_seq_one_letter_code
_entity_poly.pdbx_strand_id
1 'polypeptide(L)'
;MTRIKIHSLVRCGVVVVALSSLVLAGCTTSSNPAAEATKGKTITVWTTDTLPDRVVATKAIIAKFTAATGIHVKLVGVAEDQFSQVLTSAVAANTLPDVFGSVSLPVVRTLAANDLVDTKAAAAVIKNLGKDTFSKRALEMTQDGDKQLAVPSDYFAQLLYYRKDLFAAAGLAAPKTYDDILAAAKALNSPKVAGFVGATAPRAAFTQQTFEHVALANNCQMVDRTGKITLDSPECVNALRFYGDLIKNYSTVGAQDVDTVRASYFAGKAAMFIWSSYVLDEMAGLRNDAKPSCPQCVADPAFLAKNTGIVTAIQGPDGDKPAQFGEIASWAIAAGRTTDSAQRFVQYMLSDGYLDWIKFAPEGKIPVRQGTQKNPTEFADAWQTLPVGVDTKAPLAKFYPAEVLKGLQSGLNDLSRWGITQGQGALIGASYAELPVAQAVSEVTNGGADAKTATKKAAATMLSIQHSLK
;
A
#
# COMPACT_ATOMS: atom_id res chain seq x y z
N MET A 1 32.22 12.84 48.88
CA MET A 1 33.40 12.13 49.40
C MET A 1 33.55 10.89 48.56
N THR A 2 34.50 10.66 47.71
CA THR A 2 35.93 10.80 47.78
C THR A 2 36.48 11.05 46.34
N ARG A 3 37.33 12.08 46.22
CA ARG A 3 38.14 12.38 45.03
C ARG A 3 39.34 11.42 44.97
N ILE A 4 39.74 10.98 43.76
CA ILE A 4 41.13 10.56 43.49
C ILE A 4 41.67 11.24 42.24
N LYS A 5 42.88 11.72 42.40
CA LYS A 5 43.65 12.66 41.62
C LYS A 5 44.42 12.02 40.45
N ILE A 6 44.63 12.87 39.46
CA ILE A 6 45.55 12.86 38.31
C ILE A 6 47.03 12.68 38.72
N HIS A 7 47.83 11.96 37.94
CA HIS A 7 49.27 12.20 37.81
C HIS A 7 49.72 12.09 36.36
N SER A 8 50.27 13.21 35.89
CA SER A 8 51.00 13.40 34.65
C SER A 8 52.42 12.90 34.81
N LEU A 9 53.04 12.38 33.76
CA LEU A 9 54.50 12.34 33.58
C LEU A 9 54.83 12.55 32.09
N VAL A 10 55.45 13.71 31.90
CA VAL A 10 56.18 14.14 30.69
C VAL A 10 57.56 13.51 30.74
N ARG A 11 58.09 13.02 29.63
CA ARG A 11 59.53 13.02 29.31
C ARG A 11 59.79 13.13 27.84
N CYS A 12 60.61 14.14 27.52
CA CYS A 12 61.24 14.48 26.23
C CYS A 12 62.24 13.45 25.79
N GLY A 13 62.51 13.45 24.49
CA GLY A 13 63.75 12.91 23.99
C GLY A 13 63.86 12.75 22.44
N VAL A 14 64.47 13.75 21.84
CA VAL A 14 65.50 13.73 20.76
C VAL A 14 65.08 13.50 19.31
N VAL A 15 65.33 14.53 18.53
CA VAL A 15 65.36 14.74 17.10
C VAL A 15 66.45 13.87 16.41
N VAL A 16 66.13 13.23 15.30
CA VAL A 16 67.06 12.90 14.24
C VAL A 16 66.43 13.30 12.90
N VAL A 17 67.07 14.27 12.26
CA VAL A 17 66.82 14.72 10.88
C VAL A 17 67.51 13.75 9.95
N ALA A 18 66.78 13.16 9.02
CA ALA A 18 67.38 12.58 7.81
C ALA A 18 66.54 13.03 6.60
N LEU A 19 67.19 13.89 5.78
CA LEU A 19 66.74 14.23 4.43
C LEU A 19 66.83 12.99 3.53
N SER A 20 65.71 12.69 2.84
CA SER A 20 65.82 11.90 1.62
C SER A 20 64.61 12.16 0.70
N SER A 21 64.91 12.83 -0.42
CA SER A 21 64.37 12.67 -1.78
C SER A 21 62.84 12.61 -1.98
N LEU A 22 62.28 13.71 -2.53
CA LEU A 22 61.01 13.73 -3.25
C LEU A 22 60.99 12.69 -4.38
N VAL A 23 60.12 11.71 -4.27
CA VAL A 23 59.59 11.00 -5.43
C VAL A 23 58.13 11.44 -5.57
N LEU A 24 57.83 12.23 -6.60
CA LEU A 24 56.49 12.47 -7.07
C LEU A 24 55.94 11.15 -7.61
N ALA A 25 55.25 10.39 -6.74
CA ALA A 25 54.34 9.32 -7.18
C ALA A 25 53.02 9.98 -7.57
N GLY A 26 52.80 10.15 -8.87
CA GLY A 26 51.51 10.50 -9.41
C GLY A 26 50.47 9.49 -8.93
N CYS A 27 49.43 9.95 -8.21
CA CYS A 27 48.22 9.20 -7.97
C CYS A 27 47.49 8.97 -9.30
N THR A 28 47.94 7.97 -10.07
CA THR A 28 47.07 7.36 -11.04
C THR A 28 46.02 6.60 -10.22
N THR A 29 44.82 7.14 -10.16
CA THR A 29 43.63 6.39 -9.77
C THR A 29 43.52 5.22 -10.76
N SER A 30 44.10 4.10 -10.41
CA SER A 30 43.84 2.85 -11.12
C SER A 30 42.37 2.49 -10.85
N SER A 31 41.47 2.90 -11.75
CA SER A 31 40.14 2.34 -11.85
C SER A 31 40.33 0.83 -12.01
N ASN A 32 39.88 0.09 -11.01
CA ASN A 32 39.92 -1.37 -11.05
C ASN A 32 39.01 -1.85 -12.21
N PRO A 33 39.56 -2.39 -13.32
CA PRO A 33 38.75 -2.76 -14.48
C PRO A 33 37.69 -3.83 -14.15
N ALA A 34 37.86 -4.59 -13.08
CA ALA A 34 36.84 -5.51 -12.55
C ALA A 34 35.66 -4.75 -11.90
N ALA A 35 35.92 -3.59 -11.24
CA ALA A 35 34.86 -2.76 -10.66
C ALA A 35 34.09 -1.97 -11.74
N GLU A 36 34.74 -1.59 -12.84
CA GLU A 36 34.05 -0.98 -13.99
C GLU A 36 33.25 -2.01 -14.82
N ALA A 37 33.78 -3.24 -14.98
CA ALA A 37 33.10 -4.31 -15.69
C ALA A 37 31.82 -4.80 -14.93
N THR A 38 31.74 -4.58 -13.61
CA THR A 38 30.55 -4.90 -12.79
C THR A 38 29.62 -3.71 -12.60
N LYS A 39 30.05 -2.49 -12.90
CA LYS A 39 29.23 -1.28 -12.86
C LYS A 39 28.14 -1.38 -13.94
N GLY A 40 26.88 -1.47 -13.53
CA GLY A 40 25.72 -1.71 -14.41
C GLY A 40 25.23 -3.15 -14.46
N LYS A 41 25.98 -4.12 -13.92
CA LYS A 41 25.55 -5.52 -13.78
C LYS A 41 24.96 -5.86 -12.40
N THR A 42 24.91 -4.92 -11.48
CA THR A 42 24.28 -5.08 -10.17
C THR A 42 23.41 -3.88 -9.89
N ILE A 43 22.15 -4.13 -9.53
CA ILE A 43 21.19 -3.11 -9.10
C ILE A 43 20.70 -3.40 -7.68
N THR A 44 20.34 -2.35 -6.96
CA THR A 44 19.66 -2.45 -5.65
C THR A 44 18.18 -2.17 -5.86
N VAL A 45 17.34 -3.06 -5.37
CA VAL A 45 15.87 -2.95 -5.42
C VAL A 45 15.33 -2.90 -3.99
N TRP A 46 14.62 -1.84 -3.65
CA TRP A 46 13.81 -1.82 -2.44
C TRP A 46 12.43 -2.38 -2.74
N THR A 47 11.82 -3.06 -1.77
CA THR A 47 10.45 -3.55 -1.88
C THR A 47 9.70 -3.36 -0.56
N THR A 48 8.42 -3.01 -0.65
CA THR A 48 7.53 -2.97 0.52
C THR A 48 6.86 -4.32 0.80
N ASP A 49 7.00 -5.31 -0.09
CA ASP A 49 6.60 -6.70 0.16
C ASP A 49 7.64 -7.39 1.07
N THR A 50 7.48 -7.23 2.38
CA THR A 50 8.44 -7.68 3.40
C THR A 50 8.06 -8.97 4.10
N LEU A 51 6.88 -9.54 3.87
CA LEU A 51 6.49 -10.82 4.45
C LEU A 51 7.45 -11.95 3.99
N PRO A 52 7.85 -12.87 4.87
CA PRO A 52 8.87 -13.87 4.56
C PRO A 52 8.60 -14.70 3.29
N ASP A 53 7.37 -15.15 3.11
CA ASP A 53 6.90 -15.89 1.93
C ASP A 53 7.02 -15.06 0.65
N ARG A 54 6.67 -13.77 0.70
CA ARG A 54 6.77 -12.84 -0.44
C ARG A 54 8.22 -12.52 -0.79
N VAL A 55 9.07 -12.36 0.21
CA VAL A 55 10.52 -12.17 0.00
C VAL A 55 11.14 -13.38 -0.67
N VAL A 56 10.78 -14.62 -0.25
CA VAL A 56 11.23 -15.85 -0.90
C VAL A 56 10.77 -15.92 -2.35
N ALA A 57 9.49 -15.64 -2.63
CA ALA A 57 8.94 -15.62 -3.98
C ALA A 57 9.64 -14.57 -4.87
N THR A 58 9.83 -13.35 -4.36
CA THR A 58 10.53 -12.27 -5.09
C THR A 58 11.97 -12.66 -5.43
N LYS A 59 12.71 -13.28 -4.48
CA LYS A 59 14.07 -13.78 -4.74
C LYS A 59 14.10 -14.86 -5.82
N ALA A 60 13.08 -15.73 -5.90
CA ALA A 60 12.98 -16.72 -6.95
C ALA A 60 12.79 -16.10 -8.34
N ILE A 61 11.98 -15.03 -8.45
CA ILE A 61 11.84 -14.26 -9.70
C ILE A 61 13.15 -13.58 -10.07
N ILE A 62 13.83 -12.96 -9.10
CA ILE A 62 15.14 -12.33 -9.28
C ILE A 62 16.19 -13.34 -9.79
N ALA A 63 16.20 -14.55 -9.28
CA ALA A 63 17.13 -15.61 -9.74
C ALA A 63 16.92 -15.93 -11.22
N LYS A 64 15.66 -16.04 -11.68
CA LYS A 64 15.31 -16.23 -13.10
C LYS A 64 15.76 -15.04 -13.95
N PHE A 65 15.53 -13.82 -13.49
CA PHE A 65 15.99 -12.59 -14.16
C PHE A 65 17.52 -12.57 -14.29
N THR A 66 18.24 -12.87 -13.21
CA THR A 66 19.72 -12.90 -13.22
C THR A 66 20.23 -13.97 -14.19
N ALA A 67 19.63 -15.16 -14.21
CA ALA A 67 20.01 -16.23 -15.15
C ALA A 67 19.77 -15.81 -16.61
N ALA A 68 18.69 -15.10 -16.90
CA ALA A 68 18.35 -14.66 -18.26
C ALA A 68 19.17 -13.48 -18.76
N THR A 69 19.67 -12.60 -17.86
CA THR A 69 20.25 -11.30 -18.24
C THR A 69 21.70 -11.08 -17.80
N GLY A 70 22.18 -11.86 -16.84
CA GLY A 70 23.48 -11.63 -16.18
C GLY A 70 23.48 -10.42 -15.22
N ILE A 71 22.34 -9.76 -15.00
CA ILE A 71 22.22 -8.62 -14.07
C ILE A 71 21.91 -9.17 -12.67
N HIS A 72 22.73 -8.82 -11.70
CA HIS A 72 22.50 -9.17 -10.30
C HIS A 72 21.59 -8.16 -9.61
N VAL A 73 20.76 -8.63 -8.68
CA VAL A 73 19.81 -7.79 -7.94
C VAL A 73 20.03 -8.00 -6.44
N LYS A 74 20.31 -6.90 -5.73
CA LYS A 74 20.30 -6.85 -4.27
C LYS A 74 18.90 -6.40 -3.82
N LEU A 75 18.09 -7.33 -3.31
CA LEU A 75 16.78 -7.04 -2.76
C LEU A 75 16.91 -6.57 -1.31
N VAL A 76 16.26 -5.44 -0.99
CA VAL A 76 16.17 -4.85 0.36
C VAL A 76 14.70 -4.62 0.70
N GLY A 77 14.21 -5.25 1.76
CA GLY A 77 12.88 -5.00 2.29
C GLY A 77 12.84 -3.71 3.10
N VAL A 78 11.85 -2.88 2.86
CA VAL A 78 11.58 -1.64 3.61
C VAL A 78 10.10 -1.66 3.99
N ALA A 79 9.79 -1.76 5.28
CA ALA A 79 8.41 -1.75 5.75
C ALA A 79 7.72 -0.42 5.38
N GLU A 80 6.43 -0.48 5.02
CA GLU A 80 5.70 0.68 4.49
C GLU A 80 5.65 1.84 5.51
N ASP A 81 5.47 1.55 6.78
CA ASP A 81 5.45 2.54 7.87
C ASP A 81 6.80 3.24 8.10
N GLN A 82 7.91 2.58 7.73
CA GLN A 82 9.27 3.11 7.87
C GLN A 82 9.78 3.76 6.59
N PHE A 83 9.04 3.64 5.48
CA PHE A 83 9.54 4.01 4.16
C PHE A 83 9.99 5.47 4.08
N SER A 84 9.20 6.41 4.58
CA SER A 84 9.53 7.85 4.55
C SER A 84 10.81 8.18 5.33
N GLN A 85 11.02 7.55 6.49
CA GLN A 85 12.22 7.75 7.30
C GLN A 85 13.47 7.17 6.63
N VAL A 86 13.36 5.94 6.09
CA VAL A 86 14.44 5.26 5.36
C VAL A 86 14.80 6.04 4.10
N LEU A 87 13.81 6.53 3.35
CA LEU A 87 14.00 7.36 2.16
C LEU A 87 14.80 8.64 2.48
N THR A 88 14.36 9.39 3.51
CA THR A 88 15.04 10.62 3.95
C THR A 88 16.50 10.36 4.28
N SER A 89 16.78 9.30 5.04
CA SER A 89 18.14 8.91 5.41
C SER A 89 18.99 8.53 4.19
N ALA A 90 18.40 7.80 3.23
CA ALA A 90 19.08 7.35 2.04
C ALA A 90 19.38 8.51 1.05
N VAL A 91 18.47 9.50 0.95
CA VAL A 91 18.73 10.73 0.19
C VAL A 91 19.94 11.47 0.76
N ALA A 92 19.95 11.70 2.09
CA ALA A 92 21.04 12.39 2.76
C ALA A 92 22.38 11.64 2.62
N ALA A 93 22.38 10.30 2.64
CA ALA A 93 23.56 9.45 2.51
C ALA A 93 23.94 9.12 1.06
N ASN A 94 23.16 9.56 0.05
CA ASN A 94 23.31 9.18 -1.36
C ASN A 94 23.32 7.66 -1.59
N THR A 95 22.47 6.91 -0.86
CA THR A 95 22.36 5.44 -0.89
C THR A 95 21.01 4.94 -1.40
N LEU A 96 20.34 5.74 -2.23
CA LEU A 96 19.09 5.36 -2.87
C LEU A 96 19.24 4.07 -3.68
N PRO A 97 18.19 3.25 -3.81
CA PRO A 97 18.18 2.08 -4.68
C PRO A 97 18.12 2.50 -6.15
N ASP A 98 18.25 1.54 -7.06
CA ASP A 98 18.01 1.73 -8.50
C ASP A 98 16.52 1.58 -8.85
N VAL A 99 15.78 0.78 -8.06
CA VAL A 99 14.34 0.54 -8.24
C VAL A 99 13.62 0.53 -6.89
N PHE A 100 12.46 1.16 -6.84
CA PHE A 100 11.49 1.08 -5.77
C PHE A 100 10.34 0.17 -6.21
N GLY A 101 10.19 -0.99 -5.57
CA GLY A 101 9.25 -2.02 -5.96
C GLY A 101 8.06 -2.14 -5.00
N SER A 102 6.90 -2.45 -5.56
CA SER A 102 5.64 -2.61 -4.83
C SER A 102 5.23 -1.38 -4.02
N VAL A 103 5.57 -0.18 -4.49
CA VAL A 103 5.29 1.07 -3.79
C VAL A 103 3.88 1.59 -4.11
N SER A 104 3.21 2.12 -3.10
CA SER A 104 1.87 2.70 -3.19
C SER A 104 1.85 4.04 -3.94
N LEU A 105 0.67 4.48 -4.40
CA LEU A 105 0.51 5.76 -5.09
C LEU A 105 1.05 6.96 -4.29
N PRO A 106 0.79 7.10 -2.98
CA PRO A 106 1.38 8.18 -2.19
C PRO A 106 2.91 8.16 -2.17
N VAL A 107 3.52 6.96 -2.08
CA VAL A 107 4.98 6.82 -2.12
C VAL A 107 5.52 7.24 -3.49
N VAL A 108 4.89 6.81 -4.59
CA VAL A 108 5.26 7.25 -5.95
C VAL A 108 5.21 8.78 -6.06
N ARG A 109 4.19 9.40 -5.48
CA ARG A 109 4.05 10.88 -5.49
C ARG A 109 5.13 11.56 -4.64
N THR A 110 5.48 10.98 -3.49
CA THR A 110 6.60 11.47 -2.67
C THR A 110 7.92 11.41 -3.43
N LEU A 111 8.19 10.27 -4.08
CA LEU A 111 9.40 10.12 -4.90
C LEU A 111 9.46 11.14 -6.04
N ALA A 112 8.34 11.33 -6.74
CA ALA A 112 8.25 12.27 -7.85
C ALA A 112 8.40 13.74 -7.41
N ALA A 113 7.79 14.13 -6.28
CA ALA A 113 7.90 15.48 -5.72
C ALA A 113 9.34 15.85 -5.29
N ASN A 114 10.20 14.84 -5.08
CA ASN A 114 11.61 15.01 -4.77
C ASN A 114 12.55 14.70 -5.95
N ASP A 115 12.04 14.66 -7.19
CA ASP A 115 12.79 14.37 -8.42
C ASP A 115 13.55 13.03 -8.38
N LEU A 116 13.05 12.05 -7.62
CA LEU A 116 13.72 10.76 -7.41
C LEU A 116 13.32 9.68 -8.43
N VAL A 117 12.41 9.96 -9.38
CA VAL A 117 11.93 9.00 -10.38
C VAL A 117 12.36 9.34 -11.80
N ASP A 118 12.77 8.34 -12.57
CA ASP A 118 13.03 8.46 -14.00
C ASP A 118 11.75 8.20 -14.80
N THR A 119 11.03 9.29 -15.10
CA THR A 119 9.75 9.25 -15.81
C THR A 119 9.89 8.78 -17.26
N LYS A 120 11.06 9.02 -17.90
CA LYS A 120 11.33 8.57 -19.27
C LYS A 120 11.55 7.06 -19.32
N ALA A 121 12.29 6.51 -18.34
CA ALA A 121 12.49 5.07 -18.22
C ALA A 121 11.18 4.33 -17.93
N ALA A 122 10.33 4.86 -17.04
CA ALA A 122 9.01 4.30 -16.78
C ALA A 122 8.12 4.29 -18.04
N ALA A 123 8.08 5.41 -18.77
CA ALA A 123 7.34 5.51 -20.03
C ALA A 123 7.87 4.55 -21.12
N ALA A 124 9.20 4.36 -21.19
CA ALA A 124 9.83 3.43 -22.11
C ALA A 124 9.45 1.97 -21.82
N VAL A 125 9.42 1.57 -20.54
CA VAL A 125 8.96 0.23 -20.13
C VAL A 125 7.52 -0.01 -20.59
N ILE A 126 6.60 0.92 -20.31
CA ILE A 126 5.19 0.80 -20.71
C ILE A 126 5.05 0.72 -22.24
N LYS A 127 5.80 1.56 -22.96
CA LYS A 127 5.82 1.51 -24.44
C LYS A 127 6.29 0.15 -24.96
N ASN A 128 7.38 -0.38 -24.42
CA ASN A 128 7.96 -1.67 -24.84
C ASN A 128 7.02 -2.84 -24.54
N LEU A 129 6.30 -2.80 -23.42
CA LEU A 129 5.32 -3.82 -23.04
C LEU A 129 3.98 -3.71 -23.77
N GLY A 130 3.73 -2.58 -24.44
CA GLY A 130 2.46 -2.26 -25.11
C GLY A 130 1.51 -1.54 -24.16
N LYS A 131 1.35 -0.23 -24.32
CA LYS A 131 0.50 0.63 -23.48
C LYS A 131 -0.93 0.10 -23.33
N ASP A 132 -1.49 -0.42 -24.43
CA ASP A 132 -2.86 -0.93 -24.49
C ASP A 132 -3.07 -2.24 -23.70
N THR A 133 -2.00 -2.87 -23.24
CA THR A 133 -2.07 -4.06 -22.36
C THR A 133 -2.31 -3.70 -20.91
N PHE A 134 -2.20 -2.43 -20.54
CA PHE A 134 -2.43 -1.92 -19.18
C PHE A 134 -3.83 -1.33 -19.05
N SER A 135 -4.40 -1.42 -17.84
CA SER A 135 -5.60 -0.65 -17.50
C SER A 135 -5.35 0.84 -17.69
N LYS A 136 -6.24 1.51 -18.43
CA LYS A 136 -6.20 2.95 -18.63
C LYS A 136 -6.22 3.68 -17.28
N ARG A 137 -7.07 3.23 -16.36
CA ARG A 137 -7.19 3.81 -15.02
C ARG A 137 -5.90 3.71 -14.21
N ALA A 138 -5.22 2.55 -14.27
CA ALA A 138 -3.94 2.37 -13.58
C ALA A 138 -2.85 3.30 -14.15
N LEU A 139 -2.81 3.49 -15.47
CA LEU A 139 -1.88 4.45 -16.07
C LEU A 139 -2.19 5.89 -15.64
N GLU A 140 -3.45 6.30 -15.66
CA GLU A 140 -3.88 7.63 -15.20
C GLU A 140 -3.47 7.90 -13.73
N MET A 141 -3.64 6.91 -12.85
CA MET A 141 -3.28 7.04 -11.43
C MET A 141 -1.77 7.18 -11.19
N THR A 142 -0.95 6.63 -12.07
CA THR A 142 0.53 6.66 -11.97
C THR A 142 1.17 7.75 -12.82
N GLN A 143 0.36 8.65 -13.43
CA GLN A 143 0.81 9.81 -14.20
C GLN A 143 0.67 11.12 -13.42
N ASP A 144 1.49 12.10 -13.79
CA ASP A 144 1.36 13.51 -13.41
C ASP A 144 1.52 14.37 -14.67
N GLY A 145 0.41 14.95 -15.15
CA GLY A 145 0.36 15.52 -16.48
C GLY A 145 0.70 14.49 -17.55
N ASP A 146 1.71 14.78 -18.34
CA ASP A 146 2.24 13.91 -19.39
C ASP A 146 3.36 12.95 -18.90
N LYS A 147 3.80 13.10 -17.64
CA LYS A 147 4.89 12.32 -17.07
C LYS A 147 4.40 11.00 -16.45
N GLN A 148 4.95 9.89 -16.88
CA GLN A 148 4.74 8.59 -16.24
C GLN A 148 5.69 8.44 -15.06
N LEU A 149 5.18 8.48 -13.83
CA LEU A 149 5.99 8.47 -12.61
C LEU A 149 6.53 7.09 -12.24
N ALA A 150 5.76 6.04 -12.51
CA ALA A 150 6.10 4.65 -12.23
C ALA A 150 5.34 3.71 -13.17
N VAL A 151 5.76 2.45 -13.22
CA VAL A 151 5.06 1.40 -13.98
C VAL A 151 4.07 0.69 -13.05
N PRO A 152 2.74 0.80 -13.26
CA PRO A 152 1.76 0.13 -12.42
C PRO A 152 1.86 -1.39 -12.60
N SER A 153 1.77 -2.12 -11.51
CA SER A 153 1.94 -3.57 -11.46
C SER A 153 0.63 -4.29 -11.16
N ASP A 154 0.08 -4.05 -10.00
CA ASP A 154 -1.10 -4.73 -9.48
C ASP A 154 -1.91 -3.76 -8.62
N TYR A 155 -3.14 -4.14 -8.28
CA TYR A 155 -3.94 -3.35 -7.37
C TYR A 155 -4.65 -4.23 -6.33
N PHE A 156 -5.03 -3.61 -5.21
CA PHE A 156 -5.98 -4.15 -4.25
C PHE A 156 -7.07 -3.13 -3.93
N ALA A 157 -8.21 -3.62 -3.44
CA ALA A 157 -9.32 -2.77 -3.04
C ALA A 157 -9.58 -2.87 -1.54
N GLN A 158 -10.06 -1.77 -0.91
CA GLN A 158 -10.78 -1.86 0.36
C GLN A 158 -12.22 -2.30 0.07
N LEU A 159 -12.72 -3.21 0.89
CA LEU A 159 -14.01 -3.87 0.71
C LEU A 159 -14.78 -3.87 2.02
N LEU A 160 -16.09 -3.72 1.93
CA LEU A 160 -16.98 -3.98 3.07
C LEU A 160 -17.35 -5.46 3.07
N TYR A 161 -17.08 -6.13 4.16
CA TYR A 161 -17.40 -7.53 4.39
C TYR A 161 -18.52 -7.65 5.43
N TYR A 162 -19.43 -8.59 5.23
CA TYR A 162 -20.54 -8.84 6.15
C TYR A 162 -20.83 -10.33 6.32
N ARG A 163 -21.27 -10.74 7.50
CA ARG A 163 -21.63 -12.12 7.84
C ARG A 163 -22.99 -12.48 7.26
N LYS A 164 -23.01 -13.23 6.14
CA LYS A 164 -24.24 -13.66 5.45
C LYS A 164 -25.20 -14.42 6.35
N ASP A 165 -24.67 -15.29 7.22
CA ASP A 165 -25.47 -16.07 8.17
C ASP A 165 -26.17 -15.20 9.21
N LEU A 166 -25.50 -14.18 9.76
CA LEU A 166 -26.10 -13.23 10.69
C LEU A 166 -27.12 -12.32 10.01
N PHE A 167 -26.82 -11.87 8.79
CA PHE A 167 -27.75 -11.06 7.99
C PHE A 167 -29.00 -11.83 7.62
N ALA A 168 -28.85 -13.08 7.16
CA ALA A 168 -29.99 -13.95 6.84
C ALA A 168 -30.88 -14.23 8.08
N ALA A 169 -30.27 -14.48 9.24
CA ALA A 169 -31.00 -14.70 10.49
C ALA A 169 -31.78 -13.45 10.93
N ALA A 170 -31.31 -12.25 10.60
CA ALA A 170 -31.98 -10.98 10.90
C ALA A 170 -32.88 -10.46 9.76
N GLY A 171 -33.00 -11.18 8.63
CA GLY A 171 -33.77 -10.74 7.47
C GLY A 171 -33.19 -9.52 6.74
N LEU A 172 -31.86 -9.29 6.83
CA LEU A 172 -31.17 -8.14 6.26
C LEU A 172 -30.61 -8.46 4.87
N ALA A 173 -30.69 -7.48 3.96
CA ALA A 173 -30.03 -7.53 2.66
C ALA A 173 -28.55 -7.10 2.76
N ALA A 174 -27.76 -7.32 1.69
CA ALA A 174 -26.39 -6.83 1.59
C ALA A 174 -26.35 -5.29 1.73
N PRO A 175 -25.52 -4.72 2.64
CA PRO A 175 -25.52 -3.29 2.93
C PRO A 175 -24.73 -2.53 1.86
N LYS A 176 -25.38 -1.63 1.13
CA LYS A 176 -24.78 -0.87 0.03
C LYS A 176 -24.68 0.63 0.31
N THR A 177 -25.47 1.12 1.26
CA THR A 177 -25.51 2.53 1.63
C THR A 177 -25.10 2.73 3.09
N TYR A 178 -24.81 3.96 3.47
CA TYR A 178 -24.57 4.32 4.87
C TYR A 178 -25.74 3.92 5.76
N ASP A 179 -26.97 4.14 5.30
CA ASP A 179 -28.16 3.78 6.06
C ASP A 179 -28.30 2.26 6.24
N ASP A 180 -28.03 1.47 5.20
CA ASP A 180 -28.03 0.01 5.29
C ASP A 180 -26.97 -0.49 6.29
N ILE A 181 -25.76 0.08 6.23
CA ILE A 181 -24.66 -0.28 7.13
C ILE A 181 -25.01 0.05 8.58
N LEU A 182 -25.54 1.24 8.83
CA LEU A 182 -25.91 1.68 10.17
C LEU A 182 -27.09 0.85 10.74
N ALA A 183 -28.10 0.60 9.91
CA ALA A 183 -29.25 -0.24 10.28
C ALA A 183 -28.81 -1.67 10.62
N ALA A 184 -27.95 -2.27 9.78
CA ALA A 184 -27.41 -3.60 10.02
C ALA A 184 -26.51 -3.64 11.27
N ALA A 185 -25.63 -2.64 11.44
CA ALA A 185 -24.79 -2.55 12.62
C ALA A 185 -25.62 -2.48 13.91
N LYS A 186 -26.67 -1.66 13.93
CA LYS A 186 -27.59 -1.55 15.05
C LYS A 186 -28.34 -2.86 15.34
N ALA A 187 -28.85 -3.52 14.29
CA ALA A 187 -29.64 -4.74 14.42
C ALA A 187 -28.83 -5.94 14.92
N LEU A 188 -27.55 -6.02 14.51
CA LEU A 188 -26.67 -7.15 14.81
C LEU A 188 -25.76 -6.92 16.02
N ASN A 189 -25.72 -5.70 16.58
CA ASN A 189 -24.92 -5.40 17.75
C ASN A 189 -25.45 -6.09 19.00
N SER A 190 -24.56 -6.74 19.72
CA SER A 190 -24.89 -7.45 20.96
C SER A 190 -23.67 -7.49 21.89
N PRO A 191 -23.78 -7.92 23.15
CA PRO A 191 -22.64 -8.10 24.04
C PRO A 191 -21.57 -9.11 23.53
N LYS A 192 -21.95 -9.98 22.57
CA LYS A 192 -21.06 -11.02 22.01
C LYS A 192 -20.51 -10.69 20.64
N VAL A 193 -21.24 -9.89 19.85
CA VAL A 193 -20.91 -9.58 18.46
C VAL A 193 -21.10 -8.08 18.26
N ALA A 194 -20.03 -7.37 17.90
CA ALA A 194 -20.11 -5.99 17.45
C ALA A 194 -20.81 -5.92 16.09
N GLY A 195 -21.66 -4.93 15.88
CA GLY A 195 -22.33 -4.73 14.59
C GLY A 195 -21.34 -4.40 13.47
N PHE A 196 -20.27 -3.69 13.82
CA PHE A 196 -19.21 -3.30 12.89
C PHE A 196 -17.85 -3.24 13.62
N VAL A 197 -16.76 -3.51 12.92
CA VAL A 197 -15.42 -3.19 13.38
C VAL A 197 -14.63 -2.50 12.25
N GLY A 198 -13.92 -1.41 12.58
CA GLY A 198 -13.15 -0.64 11.61
C GLY A 198 -11.93 -0.01 12.25
N ALA A 199 -10.99 0.41 11.41
CA ALA A 199 -9.72 0.98 11.83
C ALA A 199 -9.87 2.34 12.51
N THR A 200 -9.21 2.53 13.64
CA THR A 200 -9.25 3.77 14.46
C THR A 200 -7.89 4.16 15.03
N ALA A 201 -6.84 3.35 14.78
CA ALA A 201 -5.50 3.65 15.25
C ALA A 201 -4.99 4.97 14.62
N PRO A 202 -4.49 5.94 15.42
CA PRO A 202 -3.92 7.17 14.89
C PRO A 202 -2.63 6.87 14.12
N ARG A 203 -2.33 7.69 13.13
CA ARG A 203 -1.09 7.58 12.32
C ARG A 203 -0.88 6.22 11.65
N ALA A 204 -1.96 5.50 11.36
CA ALA A 204 -1.93 4.26 10.63
C ALA A 204 -2.45 4.47 9.20
N ALA A 205 -1.68 4.09 8.19
CA ALA A 205 -2.09 4.15 6.80
C ALA A 205 -3.39 3.36 6.57
N PHE A 206 -3.53 2.21 7.25
CA PHE A 206 -4.75 1.40 7.19
C PHE A 206 -6.00 2.13 7.68
N THR A 207 -5.88 2.97 8.73
CA THR A 207 -7.00 3.81 9.19
C THR A 207 -7.38 4.85 8.14
N GLN A 208 -6.38 5.49 7.50
CA GLN A 208 -6.65 6.44 6.42
C GLN A 208 -7.32 5.76 5.22
N GLN A 209 -6.81 4.61 4.78
CA GLN A 209 -7.35 3.86 3.64
C GLN A 209 -8.78 3.36 3.92
N THR A 210 -9.04 2.86 5.12
CA THR A 210 -10.38 2.43 5.55
C THR A 210 -11.36 3.59 5.54
N PHE A 211 -10.97 4.74 6.10
CA PHE A 211 -11.83 5.92 6.10
C PHE A 211 -11.95 6.54 4.70
N GLU A 212 -10.90 6.54 3.88
CA GLU A 212 -10.96 7.03 2.49
C GLU A 212 -12.00 6.25 1.68
N HIS A 213 -12.11 4.92 1.87
CA HIS A 213 -13.17 4.11 1.24
C HIS A 213 -14.58 4.60 1.62
N VAL A 214 -14.80 4.87 2.90
CA VAL A 214 -16.07 5.44 3.39
C VAL A 214 -16.27 6.85 2.83
N ALA A 215 -15.30 7.71 2.94
CA ALA A 215 -15.40 9.13 2.58
C ALA A 215 -15.63 9.37 1.07
N LEU A 216 -14.95 8.61 0.21
CA LEU A 216 -15.16 8.66 -1.24
C LEU A 216 -16.60 8.34 -1.62
N ALA A 217 -17.24 7.42 -0.89
CA ALA A 217 -18.64 7.07 -1.07
C ALA A 217 -19.62 8.22 -0.77
N ASN A 218 -19.17 9.24 -0.04
CA ASN A 218 -19.95 10.43 0.33
C ASN A 218 -19.47 11.71 -0.39
N ASN A 219 -18.79 11.59 -1.53
CA ASN A 219 -18.19 12.72 -2.26
C ASN A 219 -17.18 13.55 -1.44
N CYS A 220 -16.72 13.06 -0.29
CA CYS A 220 -15.67 13.74 0.48
C CYS A 220 -14.35 13.68 -0.28
N GLN A 221 -13.76 14.85 -0.54
CA GLN A 221 -12.43 14.98 -1.13
C GLN A 221 -11.50 15.69 -0.15
N MET A 222 -10.24 15.27 -0.11
CA MET A 222 -9.23 15.92 0.72
C MET A 222 -8.84 17.29 0.17
N VAL A 223 -8.83 17.41 -1.16
CA VAL A 223 -8.42 18.59 -1.90
C VAL A 223 -9.11 18.62 -3.27
N ASP A 224 -9.45 19.78 -3.77
CA ASP A 224 -10.04 19.95 -5.10
C ASP A 224 -8.98 20.14 -6.21
N ARG A 225 -9.43 20.28 -7.45
CA ARG A 225 -8.53 20.45 -8.62
C ARG A 225 -7.76 21.78 -8.61
N THR A 226 -8.23 22.78 -7.87
CA THR A 226 -7.55 24.08 -7.72
C THR A 226 -6.47 24.07 -6.64
N GLY A 227 -6.40 22.96 -5.86
CA GLY A 227 -5.52 22.84 -4.70
C GLY A 227 -6.13 23.37 -3.40
N LYS A 228 -7.43 23.72 -3.40
CA LYS A 228 -8.11 24.12 -2.16
C LYS A 228 -8.36 22.88 -1.30
N ILE A 229 -7.96 22.94 -0.03
CA ILE A 229 -8.26 21.90 0.96
C ILE A 229 -9.77 21.89 1.23
N THR A 230 -10.38 20.70 1.20
CA THR A 230 -11.84 20.49 1.30
C THR A 230 -12.25 19.48 2.38
N LEU A 231 -11.33 19.10 3.27
CA LEU A 231 -11.60 18.15 4.36
C LEU A 231 -12.63 18.65 5.39
N ASP A 232 -12.88 19.93 5.47
CA ASP A 232 -13.89 20.54 6.34
C ASP A 232 -15.24 20.80 5.64
N SER A 233 -15.41 20.27 4.42
CA SER A 233 -16.68 20.35 3.69
C SER A 233 -17.80 19.55 4.40
N PRO A 234 -19.07 19.88 4.15
CA PRO A 234 -20.20 19.12 4.70
C PRO A 234 -20.13 17.62 4.43
N GLU A 235 -19.75 17.23 3.22
CA GLU A 235 -19.62 15.84 2.77
C GLU A 235 -18.58 15.10 3.62
N CYS A 236 -17.44 15.71 3.91
CA CYS A 236 -16.38 15.13 4.73
C CYS A 236 -16.79 15.08 6.22
N VAL A 237 -17.42 16.12 6.73
CA VAL A 237 -17.96 16.15 8.10
C VAL A 237 -19.01 15.05 8.29
N ASN A 238 -19.92 14.87 7.32
CA ASN A 238 -20.95 13.83 7.37
C ASN A 238 -20.35 12.42 7.31
N ALA A 239 -19.37 12.20 6.43
CA ALA A 239 -18.66 10.92 6.36
C ALA A 239 -17.94 10.59 7.68
N LEU A 240 -17.25 11.55 8.29
CA LEU A 240 -16.55 11.31 9.56
C LEU A 240 -17.51 11.14 10.73
N ARG A 241 -18.65 11.84 10.72
CA ARG A 241 -19.73 11.64 11.69
C ARG A 241 -20.29 10.23 11.58
N PHE A 242 -20.66 9.79 10.37
CA PHE A 242 -21.15 8.43 10.11
C PHE A 242 -20.18 7.37 10.65
N TYR A 243 -18.90 7.49 10.29
CA TYR A 243 -17.89 6.54 10.75
C TYR A 243 -17.70 6.59 12.28
N GLY A 244 -17.69 7.79 12.85
CA GLY A 244 -17.64 7.98 14.31
C GLY A 244 -18.81 7.35 15.05
N ASP A 245 -20.04 7.55 14.57
CA ASP A 245 -21.26 6.98 15.15
C ASP A 245 -21.26 5.45 15.04
N LEU A 246 -20.81 4.91 13.90
CA LEU A 246 -20.69 3.48 13.67
C LEU A 246 -19.74 2.83 14.67
N ILE A 247 -18.56 3.43 14.87
CA ILE A 247 -17.55 2.92 15.81
C ILE A 247 -18.00 3.08 17.27
N LYS A 248 -18.45 4.26 17.66
CA LYS A 248 -18.81 4.54 19.07
C LYS A 248 -19.97 3.67 19.58
N ASN A 249 -20.95 3.39 18.71
CA ASN A 249 -22.16 2.73 19.14
C ASN A 249 -22.17 1.23 18.87
N TYR A 250 -21.41 0.73 17.88
CA TYR A 250 -21.57 -0.65 17.38
C TYR A 250 -20.25 -1.39 17.17
N SER A 251 -19.13 -0.86 17.64
CA SER A 251 -17.81 -1.49 17.50
C SER A 251 -17.21 -1.91 18.84
N THR A 252 -16.07 -2.61 18.76
CA THR A 252 -15.26 -2.96 19.93
C THR A 252 -14.55 -1.73 20.49
N VAL A 253 -14.37 -1.69 21.81
CA VAL A 253 -13.72 -0.57 22.52
C VAL A 253 -12.21 -0.56 22.22
N GLY A 254 -11.63 0.65 22.18
CA GLY A 254 -10.19 0.90 22.02
C GLY A 254 -9.76 1.11 20.58
N ALA A 255 -8.51 1.53 20.40
CA ALA A 255 -7.93 1.76 19.09
C ALA A 255 -7.79 0.44 18.33
N GLN A 256 -8.26 0.43 17.08
CA GLN A 256 -8.22 -0.73 16.21
C GLN A 256 -7.24 -0.48 15.06
N ASP A 257 -6.26 -1.35 14.93
CA ASP A 257 -5.31 -1.40 13.81
C ASP A 257 -5.66 -2.52 12.80
N VAL A 258 -4.80 -2.75 11.84
CA VAL A 258 -4.98 -3.77 10.79
C VAL A 258 -5.17 -5.17 11.35
N ASP A 259 -4.44 -5.53 12.41
CA ASP A 259 -4.48 -6.87 13.01
C ASP A 259 -5.67 -7.05 13.93
N THR A 260 -5.98 -6.07 14.76
CA THR A 260 -7.11 -6.14 15.71
C THR A 260 -8.48 -6.11 15.02
N VAL A 261 -8.62 -5.34 13.93
CA VAL A 261 -9.83 -5.37 13.08
C VAL A 261 -10.04 -6.77 12.51
N ARG A 262 -9.01 -7.34 11.88
CA ARG A 262 -9.04 -8.71 11.33
C ARG A 262 -9.34 -9.74 12.40
N ALA A 263 -8.62 -9.71 13.51
CA ALA A 263 -8.78 -10.67 14.61
C ALA A 263 -10.20 -10.64 15.21
N SER A 264 -10.82 -9.48 15.32
CA SER A 264 -12.21 -9.35 15.80
C SER A 264 -13.21 -10.06 14.90
N TYR A 265 -13.09 -9.87 13.57
CA TYR A 265 -13.94 -10.57 12.62
C TYR A 265 -13.65 -12.07 12.57
N PHE A 266 -12.38 -12.46 12.59
CA PHE A 266 -11.95 -13.87 12.57
C PHE A 266 -12.36 -14.65 13.81
N ALA A 267 -12.45 -13.99 14.94
CA ALA A 267 -13.01 -14.58 16.17
C ALA A 267 -14.55 -14.71 16.16
N GLY A 268 -15.23 -14.29 15.09
CA GLY A 268 -16.68 -14.25 15.00
C GLY A 268 -17.32 -13.17 15.88
N LYS A 269 -16.54 -12.17 16.32
CA LYS A 269 -16.97 -11.10 17.23
C LYS A 269 -17.42 -9.83 16.52
N ALA A 270 -17.52 -9.83 15.19
CA ALA A 270 -18.05 -8.71 14.41
C ALA A 270 -18.95 -9.21 13.27
N ALA A 271 -20.03 -8.48 13.01
CA ALA A 271 -20.95 -8.77 11.91
C ALA A 271 -20.49 -8.18 10.57
N MET A 272 -19.81 -7.05 10.63
CA MET A 272 -19.25 -6.36 9.46
C MET A 272 -17.85 -5.82 9.76
N PHE A 273 -17.01 -5.68 8.73
CA PHE A 273 -15.74 -4.96 8.79
C PHE A 273 -15.33 -4.42 7.42
N ILE A 274 -14.45 -3.43 7.40
CA ILE A 274 -13.78 -2.96 6.19
C ILE A 274 -12.31 -3.38 6.26
N TRP A 275 -11.85 -4.04 5.18
CA TRP A 275 -10.48 -4.51 5.08
C TRP A 275 -10.08 -4.66 3.60
N SER A 276 -8.79 -4.81 3.31
CA SER A 276 -8.34 -4.99 1.94
C SER A 276 -8.66 -6.40 1.40
N SER A 277 -8.63 -6.56 0.08
CA SER A 277 -8.85 -7.85 -0.57
C SER A 277 -7.82 -8.93 -0.19
N TYR A 278 -6.68 -8.55 0.39
CA TYR A 278 -5.69 -9.50 0.93
C TYR A 278 -6.23 -10.47 1.98
N VAL A 279 -7.33 -10.16 2.65
CA VAL A 279 -7.94 -11.03 3.67
C VAL A 279 -8.63 -12.28 3.11
N LEU A 280 -8.81 -12.38 1.79
CA LEU A 280 -9.63 -13.44 1.17
C LEU A 280 -9.04 -14.84 1.35
N ASP A 281 -7.74 -15.01 1.25
CA ASP A 281 -7.07 -16.31 1.48
C ASP A 281 -7.04 -16.67 2.97
N GLU A 282 -6.88 -15.66 3.84
CA GLU A 282 -6.92 -15.80 5.29
C GLU A 282 -8.30 -16.28 5.75
N MET A 283 -9.40 -15.65 5.27
CA MET A 283 -10.79 -16.08 5.56
C MET A 283 -11.07 -17.50 5.07
N ALA A 284 -10.39 -17.96 4.02
CA ALA A 284 -10.50 -19.32 3.52
C ALA A 284 -9.67 -20.34 4.33
N GLY A 285 -8.95 -19.90 5.37
CA GLY A 285 -8.13 -20.76 6.23
C GLY A 285 -6.87 -21.28 5.56
N LEU A 286 -6.35 -20.58 4.54
CA LEU A 286 -5.21 -21.01 3.73
C LEU A 286 -3.86 -20.56 4.28
N ARG A 287 -3.86 -19.79 5.38
CA ARG A 287 -2.67 -19.29 6.07
C ARG A 287 -2.68 -19.68 7.55
N ASN A 288 -1.58 -20.23 8.04
CA ASN A 288 -1.46 -20.64 9.46
C ASN A 288 -1.22 -19.44 10.39
N ASP A 289 -0.58 -18.39 9.88
CA ASP A 289 -0.26 -17.15 10.61
C ASP A 289 -1.48 -16.24 10.82
N ALA A 290 -2.58 -16.49 10.08
CA ALA A 290 -3.79 -15.68 10.12
C ALA A 290 -5.07 -16.54 10.00
N LYS A 291 -5.18 -17.58 10.81
CA LYS A 291 -6.36 -18.49 10.78
C LYS A 291 -7.59 -17.86 11.43
N PRO A 292 -8.78 -18.01 10.80
CA PRO A 292 -10.04 -17.76 11.49
C PRO A 292 -10.18 -18.60 12.75
N SER A 293 -10.62 -17.95 13.84
CA SER A 293 -10.73 -18.55 15.18
C SER A 293 -12.16 -18.59 15.71
N CYS A 294 -13.14 -18.30 14.87
CA CYS A 294 -14.55 -18.37 15.25
C CYS A 294 -14.94 -19.81 15.66
N PRO A 295 -15.97 -20.02 16.54
CA PRO A 295 -16.36 -21.36 16.95
C PRO A 295 -16.65 -22.31 15.78
N GLN A 296 -17.29 -21.82 14.73
CA GLN A 296 -17.57 -22.59 13.52
C GLN A 296 -16.30 -22.87 12.69
N CYS A 297 -15.31 -22.00 12.79
CA CYS A 297 -14.04 -22.11 12.07
C CYS A 297 -13.16 -23.27 12.58
N VAL A 298 -13.40 -23.74 13.80
CA VAL A 298 -12.70 -24.93 14.36
C VAL A 298 -13.05 -26.19 13.57
N ALA A 299 -14.33 -26.34 13.20
CA ALA A 299 -14.81 -27.48 12.42
C ALA A 299 -14.62 -27.29 10.90
N ASP A 300 -14.75 -26.04 10.41
CA ASP A 300 -14.59 -25.68 9.01
C ASP A 300 -13.70 -24.43 8.89
N PRO A 301 -12.40 -24.57 8.64
CA PRO A 301 -11.50 -23.41 8.51
C PRO A 301 -11.90 -22.40 7.43
N ALA A 302 -12.68 -22.82 6.42
CA ALA A 302 -13.21 -21.95 5.36
C ALA A 302 -14.61 -21.38 5.69
N PHE A 303 -15.11 -21.55 6.91
CA PHE A 303 -16.44 -21.10 7.30
C PHE A 303 -16.65 -19.61 6.99
N LEU A 304 -15.69 -18.74 7.34
CA LEU A 304 -15.83 -17.31 7.08
C LEU A 304 -15.87 -17.01 5.58
N ALA A 305 -15.00 -17.61 4.76
CA ALA A 305 -15.05 -17.40 3.32
C ALA A 305 -16.41 -17.78 2.72
N LYS A 306 -17.00 -18.89 3.15
CA LYS A 306 -18.33 -19.37 2.71
C LYS A 306 -19.47 -18.48 3.21
N ASN A 307 -19.33 -17.89 4.40
CA ASN A 307 -20.39 -17.13 5.07
C ASN A 307 -20.14 -15.62 5.11
N THR A 308 -19.16 -15.10 4.38
CA THR A 308 -18.94 -13.67 4.19
C THR A 308 -19.45 -13.21 2.85
N GLY A 309 -20.27 -12.14 2.86
CA GLY A 309 -20.62 -11.37 1.68
C GLY A 309 -19.63 -10.20 1.50
N ILE A 310 -19.44 -9.79 0.26
CA ILE A 310 -18.46 -8.76 -0.15
C ILE A 310 -19.20 -7.66 -0.90
N VAL A 311 -19.03 -6.42 -0.46
CA VAL A 311 -19.52 -5.21 -1.14
C VAL A 311 -18.30 -4.40 -1.57
N THR A 312 -18.14 -4.22 -2.88
CA THR A 312 -16.98 -3.56 -3.46
C THR A 312 -17.08 -2.04 -3.41
N ALA A 313 -18.28 -1.50 -3.59
CA ALA A 313 -18.54 -0.07 -3.58
C ALA A 313 -19.76 0.24 -2.71
N ILE A 314 -19.68 1.30 -1.92
CA ILE A 314 -20.76 1.79 -1.06
C ILE A 314 -21.13 3.21 -1.44
N GLN A 315 -22.29 3.70 -0.98
CA GLN A 315 -22.76 5.05 -1.25
C GLN A 315 -23.24 5.74 0.03
N GLY A 316 -22.75 6.96 0.25
CA GLY A 316 -23.25 7.86 1.29
C GLY A 316 -24.36 8.77 0.80
N PRO A 317 -25.05 9.49 1.71
CA PRO A 317 -26.17 10.36 1.35
C PRO A 317 -25.78 11.54 0.46
N ASP A 318 -24.54 12.05 0.55
CA ASP A 318 -24.02 13.11 -0.28
C ASP A 318 -23.28 12.60 -1.53
N GLY A 319 -23.22 11.27 -1.73
CA GLY A 319 -22.53 10.62 -2.84
C GLY A 319 -23.37 10.54 -4.11
N ASP A 320 -22.84 10.99 -5.25
CA ASP A 320 -23.53 10.93 -6.54
C ASP A 320 -23.73 9.49 -7.03
N LYS A 321 -22.81 8.60 -6.67
CA LYS A 321 -22.79 7.19 -7.06
C LYS A 321 -22.00 6.36 -6.06
N PRO A 322 -22.15 5.02 -6.05
CA PRO A 322 -21.27 4.16 -5.28
C PRO A 322 -19.79 4.40 -5.65
N ALA A 323 -18.92 4.42 -4.65
CA ALA A 323 -17.49 4.61 -4.85
C ALA A 323 -16.67 3.53 -4.14
N GLN A 324 -15.47 3.29 -4.65
CA GLN A 324 -14.54 2.28 -4.18
C GLN A 324 -13.14 2.87 -4.05
N PHE A 325 -12.50 2.63 -2.92
CA PHE A 325 -11.07 2.82 -2.75
C PHE A 325 -10.30 1.68 -3.42
N GLY A 326 -9.21 2.02 -4.12
CA GLY A 326 -8.23 1.06 -4.58
C GLY A 326 -6.82 1.62 -4.51
N GLU A 327 -5.85 0.77 -4.19
CA GLU A 327 -4.43 1.11 -4.19
C GLU A 327 -3.72 0.40 -5.34
N ILE A 328 -2.90 1.12 -6.08
CA ILE A 328 -2.07 0.58 -7.15
C ILE A 328 -0.63 0.47 -6.65
N ALA A 329 -0.13 -0.75 -6.56
CA ALA A 329 1.28 -1.00 -6.36
C ALA A 329 2.06 -0.80 -7.68
N SER A 330 3.24 -0.21 -7.59
CA SER A 330 4.01 0.21 -8.76
C SER A 330 5.49 -0.08 -8.61
N TRP A 331 6.17 -0.13 -9.75
CA TRP A 331 7.63 -0.16 -9.85
C TRP A 331 8.13 1.20 -10.33
N ALA A 332 8.84 1.94 -9.48
CA ALA A 332 9.46 3.20 -9.84
C ALA A 332 10.97 3.02 -10.08
N ILE A 333 11.47 3.57 -11.18
CA ILE A 333 12.91 3.57 -11.53
C ILE A 333 13.51 4.84 -10.97
N ALA A 334 14.60 4.73 -10.22
CA ALA A 334 15.25 5.89 -9.60
C ALA A 334 15.99 6.75 -10.64
N ALA A 335 15.83 8.07 -10.52
CA ALA A 335 16.53 9.02 -11.36
C ALA A 335 18.05 9.04 -11.07
N GLY A 336 18.86 9.22 -12.13
CA GLY A 336 20.32 9.39 -12.00
C GLY A 336 21.07 8.14 -11.51
N ARG A 337 20.48 6.94 -11.62
CA ARG A 337 21.06 5.67 -11.20
C ARG A 337 21.34 4.75 -12.40
N THR A 338 21.43 3.45 -12.20
CA THR A 338 21.73 2.44 -13.23
C THR A 338 20.49 2.17 -14.10
N THR A 339 20.03 3.18 -14.85
CA THR A 339 18.74 3.23 -15.52
C THR A 339 18.51 2.06 -16.49
N ASP A 340 19.50 1.69 -17.32
CA ASP A 340 19.32 0.59 -18.30
C ASP A 340 19.03 -0.76 -17.61
N SER A 341 19.83 -1.12 -16.60
CA SER A 341 19.64 -2.37 -15.86
C SER A 341 18.33 -2.35 -15.02
N ALA A 342 18.00 -1.20 -14.43
CA ALA A 342 16.77 -0.99 -13.69
C ALA A 342 15.54 -1.10 -14.60
N GLN A 343 15.57 -0.48 -15.79
CA GLN A 343 14.52 -0.55 -16.79
C GLN A 343 14.30 -2.00 -17.26
N ARG A 344 15.38 -2.73 -17.55
CA ARG A 344 15.28 -4.17 -17.93
C ARG A 344 14.68 -5.02 -16.81
N PHE A 345 15.04 -4.74 -15.56
CA PHE A 345 14.47 -5.45 -14.42
C PHE A 345 12.96 -5.18 -14.29
N VAL A 346 12.52 -3.92 -14.31
CA VAL A 346 11.10 -3.57 -14.22
C VAL A 346 10.33 -4.15 -15.41
N GLN A 347 10.89 -4.09 -16.63
CA GLN A 347 10.27 -4.72 -17.80
C GLN A 347 10.11 -6.23 -17.61
N TYR A 348 11.11 -6.92 -17.07
CA TYR A 348 11.03 -8.35 -16.77
C TYR A 348 9.96 -8.67 -15.73
N MET A 349 9.89 -7.87 -14.64
CA MET A 349 8.87 -8.05 -13.59
C MET A 349 7.44 -7.92 -14.14
N LEU A 350 7.22 -7.16 -15.21
CA LEU A 350 5.93 -6.95 -15.86
C LEU A 350 5.74 -7.80 -17.14
N SER A 351 6.70 -8.68 -17.50
CA SER A 351 6.62 -9.62 -18.62
C SER A 351 6.79 -11.06 -18.16
N ASP A 352 7.96 -11.66 -18.33
CA ASP A 352 8.24 -13.06 -18.01
C ASP A 352 8.10 -13.38 -16.51
N GLY A 353 8.35 -12.40 -15.66
CA GLY A 353 8.19 -12.49 -14.20
C GLY A 353 6.78 -12.19 -13.69
N TYR A 354 5.86 -11.70 -14.56
CA TYR A 354 4.64 -11.08 -14.06
C TYR A 354 3.65 -12.07 -13.44
N LEU A 355 3.41 -13.22 -14.03
CA LEU A 355 2.58 -14.25 -13.42
C LEU A 355 3.19 -14.80 -12.14
N ASP A 356 4.53 -14.93 -12.08
CA ASP A 356 5.22 -15.33 -10.85
C ASP A 356 5.08 -14.28 -9.74
N TRP A 357 5.03 -12.98 -10.10
CA TRP A 357 4.80 -11.88 -9.18
C TRP A 357 3.37 -11.86 -8.62
N ILE A 358 2.37 -12.03 -9.49
CA ILE A 358 0.97 -12.02 -9.07
C ILE A 358 0.63 -13.26 -8.23
N LYS A 359 1.14 -14.44 -8.60
CA LYS A 359 0.73 -15.73 -8.03
C LYS A 359 1.09 -15.94 -6.56
N PHE A 360 1.95 -15.13 -5.97
CA PHE A 360 2.25 -15.34 -4.56
C PHE A 360 1.23 -14.69 -3.60
N ALA A 361 0.39 -13.76 -4.09
CA ALA A 361 -0.71 -13.17 -3.33
C ALA A 361 -1.84 -12.69 -4.27
N PRO A 362 -2.47 -13.58 -5.07
CA PRO A 362 -3.43 -13.17 -6.10
C PRO A 362 -4.62 -12.37 -5.57
N GLU A 363 -5.05 -12.62 -4.32
CA GLU A 363 -6.14 -11.93 -3.64
C GLU A 363 -5.89 -10.43 -3.45
N GLY A 364 -4.63 -10.03 -3.38
CA GLY A 364 -4.19 -8.64 -3.21
C GLY A 364 -3.32 -8.12 -4.35
N LYS A 365 -3.00 -8.96 -5.35
CA LYS A 365 -2.23 -8.59 -6.55
C LYS A 365 -3.07 -8.83 -7.80
N ILE A 366 -4.16 -8.07 -7.90
CA ILE A 366 -5.04 -8.15 -9.07
C ILE A 366 -4.34 -7.44 -10.23
N PRO A 367 -4.18 -8.08 -11.42
CA PRO A 367 -3.34 -7.55 -12.48
C PRO A 367 -3.89 -6.26 -13.07
N VAL A 368 -3.05 -5.23 -13.15
CA VAL A 368 -3.36 -3.99 -13.88
C VAL A 368 -2.88 -4.05 -15.32
N ARG A 369 -1.91 -4.90 -15.63
CA ARG A 369 -1.58 -5.33 -16.98
C ARG A 369 -2.42 -6.54 -17.31
N GLN A 370 -3.35 -6.40 -18.28
CA GLN A 370 -4.37 -7.41 -18.56
C GLN A 370 -3.84 -8.60 -19.36
N GLY A 371 -2.83 -8.38 -20.18
CA GLY A 371 -2.23 -9.41 -21.01
C GLY A 371 -0.98 -8.92 -21.74
N THR A 372 -0.70 -9.56 -22.88
CA THR A 372 0.36 -9.19 -23.80
C THR A 372 -0.23 -8.65 -25.12
N GLN A 373 0.61 -8.08 -25.98
CA GLN A 373 0.16 -7.65 -27.32
C GLN A 373 -0.34 -8.83 -28.18
N LYS A 374 0.14 -10.05 -27.91
CA LYS A 374 -0.29 -11.27 -28.60
C LYS A 374 -1.55 -11.89 -28.01
N ASN A 375 -1.70 -11.77 -26.68
CA ASN A 375 -2.86 -12.27 -25.93
C ASN A 375 -3.31 -11.19 -24.94
N PRO A 376 -4.25 -10.31 -25.31
CA PRO A 376 -4.63 -9.13 -24.53
C PRO A 376 -5.23 -9.41 -23.14
N THR A 377 -5.73 -10.63 -22.89
CA THR A 377 -6.37 -11.03 -21.61
C THR A 377 -5.55 -12.05 -20.82
N GLU A 378 -4.36 -12.42 -21.28
CA GLU A 378 -3.54 -13.50 -20.75
C GLU A 378 -3.39 -13.48 -19.21
N PHE A 379 -3.08 -12.33 -18.65
CA PHE A 379 -2.85 -12.20 -17.21
C PHE A 379 -4.14 -12.10 -16.42
N ALA A 380 -5.16 -11.44 -16.99
CA ALA A 380 -6.48 -11.35 -16.37
C ALA A 380 -7.16 -12.72 -16.29
N ASP A 381 -7.06 -13.53 -17.35
CA ASP A 381 -7.62 -14.88 -17.39
C ASP A 381 -6.84 -15.83 -16.47
N ALA A 382 -5.50 -15.78 -16.51
CA ALA A 382 -4.65 -16.58 -15.63
C ALA A 382 -4.93 -16.29 -14.14
N TRP A 383 -5.11 -15.03 -13.76
CA TRP A 383 -5.35 -14.62 -12.37
C TRP A 383 -6.55 -15.34 -11.75
N GLN A 384 -7.63 -15.56 -12.51
CA GLN A 384 -8.86 -16.19 -11.99
C GLN A 384 -8.62 -17.62 -11.48
N THR A 385 -7.61 -18.28 -11.99
CA THR A 385 -7.28 -19.69 -11.67
C THR A 385 -6.06 -19.85 -10.77
N LEU A 386 -5.34 -18.76 -10.47
CA LEU A 386 -4.18 -18.82 -9.60
C LEU A 386 -4.55 -19.31 -8.20
N PRO A 387 -3.77 -20.23 -7.63
CA PRO A 387 -3.98 -20.65 -6.25
C PRO A 387 -3.51 -19.56 -5.28
N VAL A 388 -4.35 -19.24 -4.30
CA VAL A 388 -4.05 -18.33 -3.18
C VAL A 388 -3.65 -19.12 -1.93
N GLY A 389 -3.17 -18.41 -0.90
CA GLY A 389 -2.75 -18.99 0.38
C GLY A 389 -1.24 -19.24 0.46
N VAL A 390 -0.76 -19.56 1.65
CA VAL A 390 0.66 -19.84 1.94
C VAL A 390 0.87 -21.31 2.28
N ASP A 391 0.25 -21.79 3.34
CA ASP A 391 0.43 -23.16 3.84
C ASP A 391 -0.43 -24.16 3.07
N THR A 392 -1.62 -23.74 2.69
CA THR A 392 -2.52 -24.52 1.82
C THR A 392 -2.86 -23.68 0.60
N LYS A 393 -2.84 -24.29 -0.58
CA LYS A 393 -3.08 -23.64 -1.84
C LYS A 393 -4.43 -24.07 -2.44
N ALA A 394 -5.27 -23.09 -2.83
CA ALA A 394 -6.50 -23.34 -3.57
C ALA A 394 -6.91 -22.08 -4.35
N PRO A 395 -7.61 -22.20 -5.51
CA PRO A 395 -8.08 -21.04 -6.23
C PRO A 395 -9.20 -20.31 -5.47
N LEU A 396 -9.26 -18.97 -5.59
CA LEU A 396 -10.32 -18.15 -4.98
C LEU A 396 -11.73 -18.63 -5.40
N ALA A 397 -11.90 -19.08 -6.63
CA ALA A 397 -13.16 -19.60 -7.16
C ALA A 397 -13.74 -20.80 -6.39
N LYS A 398 -12.92 -21.48 -5.57
CA LYS A 398 -13.40 -22.55 -4.68
C LYS A 398 -14.24 -22.00 -3.51
N PHE A 399 -14.03 -20.75 -3.10
CA PHE A 399 -14.60 -20.13 -1.92
C PHE A 399 -15.53 -18.98 -2.23
N TYR A 400 -15.26 -18.24 -3.31
CA TYR A 400 -15.98 -17.03 -3.69
C TYR A 400 -16.65 -17.20 -5.05
N PRO A 401 -17.89 -16.73 -5.20
CA PRO A 401 -18.63 -16.86 -6.46
C PRO A 401 -18.04 -15.96 -7.57
N ALA A 402 -18.32 -16.32 -8.81
CA ALA A 402 -17.73 -15.68 -9.98
C ALA A 402 -18.00 -14.17 -10.07
N GLU A 403 -19.18 -13.71 -9.61
CA GLU A 403 -19.52 -12.29 -9.56
C GLU A 403 -18.60 -11.48 -8.61
N VAL A 404 -18.13 -12.08 -7.51
CA VAL A 404 -17.14 -11.45 -6.62
C VAL A 404 -15.81 -11.29 -7.34
N LEU A 405 -15.31 -12.34 -7.97
CA LEU A 405 -14.04 -12.30 -8.70
C LEU A 405 -14.09 -11.30 -9.86
N LYS A 406 -15.20 -11.28 -10.60
CA LYS A 406 -15.45 -10.30 -11.65
C LYS A 406 -15.51 -8.87 -11.09
N GLY A 407 -16.17 -8.69 -9.95
CA GLY A 407 -16.24 -7.40 -9.24
C GLY A 407 -14.86 -6.90 -8.81
N LEU A 408 -14.00 -7.78 -8.31
CA LEU A 408 -12.61 -7.45 -7.98
C LEU A 408 -11.81 -7.00 -9.21
N GLN A 409 -11.93 -7.69 -10.35
CA GLN A 409 -11.23 -7.29 -11.58
C GLN A 409 -11.78 -5.99 -12.18
N SER A 410 -13.11 -5.85 -12.23
CA SER A 410 -13.74 -4.65 -12.81
C SER A 410 -13.58 -3.40 -11.96
N GLY A 411 -13.44 -3.56 -10.64
CA GLY A 411 -13.21 -2.47 -9.69
C GLY A 411 -11.97 -1.63 -9.99
N LEU A 412 -11.00 -2.20 -10.69
CA LEU A 412 -9.85 -1.47 -11.21
C LEU A 412 -10.23 -0.26 -12.08
N ASN A 413 -11.34 -0.34 -12.82
CA ASN A 413 -11.76 0.74 -13.72
C ASN A 413 -12.44 1.89 -12.99
N ASP A 414 -13.02 1.62 -11.81
CA ASP A 414 -13.82 2.56 -11.02
C ASP A 414 -13.12 3.04 -9.75
N LEU A 415 -11.93 2.51 -9.45
CA LEU A 415 -11.20 2.90 -8.24
C LEU A 415 -10.93 4.40 -8.18
N SER A 416 -11.03 4.93 -6.99
CA SER A 416 -10.76 6.33 -6.70
C SER A 416 -9.75 6.48 -5.57
N ARG A 417 -8.99 7.58 -5.62
CA ARG A 417 -8.03 7.99 -4.59
C ARG A 417 -8.09 9.50 -4.44
N TRP A 418 -8.03 9.97 -3.20
CA TRP A 418 -7.96 11.39 -2.90
C TRP A 418 -6.78 12.07 -3.57
N GLY A 419 -7.02 13.25 -4.10
CA GLY A 419 -6.01 14.16 -4.64
C GLY A 419 -5.26 13.68 -5.88
N ILE A 420 -5.27 12.39 -6.21
CA ILE A 420 -4.57 11.86 -7.38
C ILE A 420 -5.24 12.34 -8.66
N THR A 421 -6.55 12.13 -8.79
CA THR A 421 -7.34 12.57 -9.96
C THR A 421 -7.57 14.08 -10.00
N GLN A 422 -7.32 14.77 -8.90
CA GLN A 422 -7.36 16.23 -8.80
C GLN A 422 -6.04 16.89 -9.23
N GLY A 423 -4.98 16.10 -9.54
CA GLY A 423 -3.66 16.64 -9.88
C GLY A 423 -2.87 17.16 -8.67
N GLN A 424 -3.24 16.74 -7.46
CA GLN A 424 -2.63 17.18 -6.19
C GLN A 424 -1.77 16.07 -5.55
N GLY A 425 -1.16 15.23 -6.39
CA GLY A 425 -0.43 14.05 -5.95
C GLY A 425 0.73 14.36 -5.00
N ALA A 426 1.48 15.45 -5.22
CA ALA A 426 2.57 15.87 -4.33
C ALA A 426 2.08 16.13 -2.90
N LEU A 427 0.94 16.81 -2.75
CA LEU A 427 0.32 17.06 -1.45
C LEU A 427 -0.13 15.75 -0.77
N ILE A 428 -0.68 14.82 -1.54
CA ILE A 428 -1.08 13.51 -1.00
C ILE A 428 0.15 12.72 -0.53
N GLY A 429 1.21 12.68 -1.33
CA GLY A 429 2.48 12.05 -0.92
C GLY A 429 3.00 12.63 0.40
N ALA A 430 3.10 13.95 0.51
CA ALA A 430 3.57 14.61 1.73
C ALA A 430 2.67 14.35 2.94
N SER A 431 1.35 14.27 2.75
CA SER A 431 0.39 14.03 3.84
C SER A 431 0.53 12.65 4.50
N TYR A 432 1.10 11.67 3.79
CA TYR A 432 1.32 10.31 4.34
C TYR A 432 2.40 10.26 5.43
N ALA A 433 3.25 11.29 5.56
CA ALA A 433 4.18 11.40 6.67
C ALA A 433 3.49 11.74 8.00
N GLU A 434 2.35 12.46 7.97
CA GLU A 434 1.63 12.94 9.15
C GLU A 434 0.28 12.23 9.36
N LEU A 435 -0.35 11.71 8.30
CA LEU A 435 -1.65 11.05 8.31
C LEU A 435 -2.75 11.83 9.06
N PRO A 436 -3.03 13.10 8.71
CA PRO A 436 -3.93 13.96 9.46
C PRO A 436 -5.37 13.43 9.51
N VAL A 437 -5.78 12.67 8.49
CA VAL A 437 -7.12 12.07 8.45
C VAL A 437 -7.24 10.88 9.40
N ALA A 438 -6.22 10.01 9.46
CA ALA A 438 -6.20 8.92 10.45
C ALA A 438 -6.24 9.46 11.88
N GLN A 439 -5.59 10.61 12.10
CA GLN A 439 -5.63 11.30 13.39
C GLN A 439 -7.02 11.84 13.69
N ALA A 440 -7.70 12.48 12.72
CA ALA A 440 -9.08 12.96 12.88
C ALA A 440 -10.06 11.81 13.17
N VAL A 441 -9.91 10.67 12.50
CA VAL A 441 -10.69 9.46 12.79
C VAL A 441 -10.51 9.04 14.24
N SER A 442 -9.25 8.94 14.71
CA SER A 442 -8.97 8.55 16.11
C SER A 442 -9.51 9.57 17.13
N GLU A 443 -9.40 10.87 16.84
CA GLU A 443 -9.94 11.92 17.71
C GLU A 443 -11.46 11.83 17.86
N VAL A 444 -12.17 11.48 16.79
CA VAL A 444 -13.62 11.29 16.84
C VAL A 444 -13.97 9.97 17.53
N THR A 445 -13.32 8.86 17.19
CA THR A 445 -13.73 7.53 17.65
C THR A 445 -13.26 7.20 19.05
N ASN A 446 -12.08 7.67 19.46
CA ASN A 446 -11.44 7.36 20.75
C ASN A 446 -11.29 8.60 21.66
N GLY A 447 -11.16 9.80 21.07
CA GLY A 447 -10.87 11.04 21.80
C GLY A 447 -12.09 11.90 22.16
N GLY A 448 -13.30 11.54 21.70
CA GLY A 448 -14.52 12.26 22.01
C GLY A 448 -14.72 13.57 21.27
N ALA A 449 -13.87 13.93 20.30
CA ALA A 449 -14.07 15.10 19.46
C ALA A 449 -15.32 14.94 18.56
N ASP A 450 -15.96 16.05 18.21
CA ASP A 450 -16.97 16.04 17.16
C ASP A 450 -16.34 16.06 15.76
N ALA A 451 -17.06 15.54 14.77
CA ALA A 451 -16.55 15.39 13.41
C ALA A 451 -16.15 16.72 12.75
N LYS A 452 -16.90 17.81 13.01
CA LYS A 452 -16.62 19.14 12.44
C LYS A 452 -15.30 19.72 12.98
N THR A 453 -15.06 19.56 14.26
CA THR A 453 -13.81 20.02 14.89
C THR A 453 -12.61 19.20 14.37
N ALA A 454 -12.76 17.87 14.30
CA ALA A 454 -11.69 16.99 13.82
C ALA A 454 -11.36 17.22 12.34
N THR A 455 -12.36 17.36 11.45
CA THR A 455 -12.12 17.64 10.04
C THR A 455 -11.48 19.01 9.82
N LYS A 456 -11.91 20.05 10.56
CA LYS A 456 -11.30 21.37 10.51
C LYS A 456 -9.82 21.34 10.93
N LYS A 457 -9.48 20.58 11.95
CA LYS A 457 -8.09 20.38 12.40
C LYS A 457 -7.26 19.66 11.33
N ALA A 458 -7.80 18.58 10.77
CA ALA A 458 -7.15 17.87 9.67
C ALA A 458 -6.93 18.77 8.45
N ALA A 459 -7.92 19.60 8.09
CA ALA A 459 -7.80 20.59 7.00
C ALA A 459 -6.69 21.61 7.28
N ALA A 460 -6.57 22.12 8.52
CA ALA A 460 -5.50 23.03 8.91
C ALA A 460 -4.12 22.37 8.79
N THR A 461 -3.98 21.12 9.21
CA THR A 461 -2.73 20.34 9.03
C THR A 461 -2.40 20.17 7.55
N MET A 462 -3.39 19.81 6.72
CA MET A 462 -3.19 19.70 5.26
C MET A 462 -2.75 21.02 4.63
N LEU A 463 -3.30 22.15 5.08
CA LEU A 463 -2.90 23.48 4.61
C LEU A 463 -1.44 23.80 5.02
N SER A 464 -1.02 23.41 6.23
CA SER A 464 0.36 23.56 6.67
C SER A 464 1.33 22.73 5.80
N ILE A 465 0.96 21.47 5.52
CA ILE A 465 1.75 20.60 4.62
C ILE A 465 1.82 21.22 3.21
N GLN A 466 0.71 21.74 2.69
CA GLN A 466 0.68 22.38 1.38
C GLN A 466 1.60 23.61 1.30
N HIS A 467 1.66 24.41 2.37
CA HIS A 467 2.57 25.56 2.44
C HIS A 467 4.05 25.14 2.47
N SER A 468 4.37 24.00 3.06
CA SER A 468 5.75 23.49 3.12
C SER A 468 6.24 22.94 1.78
N LEU A 469 5.36 22.71 0.80
CA LEU A 469 5.70 22.25 -0.56
C LEU A 469 6.00 23.39 -1.54
N LYS A 470 5.77 24.64 -1.13
CA LYS A 470 6.07 25.85 -1.93
C LYS A 470 7.43 26.41 -1.62
#